data_7190d1e314387538550075ec2444b5e6
#
_entry.id   7190d1e314387538550075ec2444b5e6
#
_cell.length_a   1.000
_cell.length_b   1.000
_cell.length_c   1.000
_cell.angle_alpha   90.00
_cell.angle_beta   90.00
_cell.angle_gamma   90.00
#
_symmetry.space_group_name_H-M   'P 1'
#
loop_
_entity.id
_entity.type
_entity.pdbx_description
1 polymer ?
#
loop_
_entity_poly.entity_id
_entity_poly.type
_entity_poly.pdbx_seq_one_letter_code
_entity_poly.pdbx_strand_id
1 'polypeptide(L)'
;MTPGKYSVWFKTPIGEGSGVALLAADGGVSGGDSTFTYLGKWSKAGDRFKVTRSAKRAIAGPPGVFGMDELDIVLTGLSDGATGAATGFARQAPGLKLEVSFVRIDEAAN
;
A
#
# COMPACT_ATOMS: atom_id res chain seq x y z
N MET A 1 -12.96 -2.94 3.24
CA MET A 1 -12.42 -1.61 2.96
C MET A 1 -13.26 -0.95 1.87
N THR A 2 -13.48 0.34 1.93
CA THR A 2 -14.29 1.06 0.96
C THR A 2 -13.39 1.89 0.03
N PRO A 3 -13.85 2.21 -1.19
CA PRO A 3 -13.09 3.12 -2.06
C PRO A 3 -12.84 4.45 -1.36
N GLY A 4 -11.69 5.05 -1.61
CA GLY A 4 -11.34 6.34 -1.03
C GLY A 4 -9.85 6.53 -0.93
N LYS A 5 -9.48 7.61 -0.25
CA LYS A 5 -8.10 7.99 -0.02
C LYS A 5 -7.67 7.52 1.37
N TYR A 6 -6.51 6.89 1.44
CA TYR A 6 -5.99 6.31 2.68
C TYR A 6 -4.57 6.79 2.93
N SER A 7 -4.30 7.12 4.19
CA SER A 7 -2.94 7.18 4.69
C SER A 7 -2.46 5.75 4.90
N VAL A 8 -1.29 5.42 4.39
CA VAL A 8 -0.70 4.09 4.53
C VAL A 8 0.61 4.18 5.28
N TRP A 9 0.81 3.24 6.18
CA TRP A 9 2.04 3.09 6.92
C TRP A 9 2.51 1.65 6.70
N PHE A 10 3.76 1.50 6.30
CA PHE A 10 4.32 0.20 5.94
C PHE A 10 5.66 -0.02 6.61
N LYS A 11 5.93 -1.29 6.91
CA LYS A 11 7.08 -1.69 7.70
C LYS A 11 7.62 -3.04 7.23
N THR A 12 8.93 -3.13 7.12
CA THR A 12 9.67 -4.38 6.96
C THR A 12 10.75 -4.45 8.05
N PRO A 13 11.45 -5.59 8.22
CA PRO A 13 12.56 -5.66 9.18
C PRO A 13 13.70 -4.67 8.93
N ILE A 14 13.81 -4.10 7.74
CA ILE A 14 14.90 -3.17 7.41
C ILE A 14 14.47 -1.71 7.32
N GLY A 15 13.20 -1.41 7.55
CA GLY A 15 12.76 -0.03 7.51
C GLY A 15 11.26 0.14 7.56
N GLU A 16 10.83 1.39 7.68
CA GLU A 16 9.41 1.74 7.65
C GLU A 16 9.21 3.07 6.92
N GLY A 17 8.00 3.28 6.46
CA GLY A 17 7.64 4.49 5.74
C GLY A 17 6.14 4.70 5.71
N SER A 18 5.73 5.80 5.12
CA SER A 18 4.32 6.16 4.99
C SER A 18 4.07 6.85 3.65
N GLY A 19 2.83 6.80 3.21
CA GLY A 19 2.42 7.42 1.97
C GLY A 19 0.91 7.53 1.90
N VAL A 20 0.40 7.77 0.70
CA VAL A 20 -1.02 7.90 0.42
C VAL A 20 -1.40 6.96 -0.70
N ALA A 21 -2.50 6.25 -0.53
CA ALA A 21 -3.06 5.37 -1.55
C ALA A 21 -4.50 5.76 -1.86
N LEU A 22 -4.84 5.78 -3.13
CA LEU A 22 -6.20 5.94 -3.61
C LEU A 22 -6.72 4.58 -4.07
N LEU A 23 -7.80 4.13 -3.46
CA LEU A 23 -8.50 2.91 -3.84
C LEU A 23 -9.74 3.30 -4.61
N ALA A 24 -9.73 3.07 -5.90
CA ALA A 24 -10.84 3.45 -6.77
C ALA A 24 -11.95 2.41 -6.74
N ALA A 25 -13.18 2.84 -6.98
CA ALA A 25 -14.33 1.96 -7.00
C ALA A 25 -14.24 0.88 -8.09
N ASP A 26 -13.50 1.14 -9.16
CA ASP A 26 -13.28 0.19 -10.25
C ASP A 26 -12.19 -0.84 -9.98
N GLY A 27 -11.57 -0.79 -8.81
CA GLY A 27 -10.51 -1.71 -8.41
C GLY A 27 -9.10 -1.18 -8.65
N GLY A 28 -8.94 0.05 -9.12
CA GLY A 28 -7.61 0.65 -9.31
C GLY A 28 -6.98 1.11 -8.01
N VAL A 29 -5.65 1.05 -7.94
CA VAL A 29 -4.84 1.59 -6.86
C VAL A 29 -3.84 2.56 -7.45
N SER A 30 -3.76 3.75 -6.87
CA SER A 30 -2.76 4.75 -7.24
C SER A 30 -2.28 5.48 -5.99
N GLY A 31 -1.27 6.31 -6.14
CA GLY A 31 -0.74 7.09 -5.01
C GLY A 31 0.76 7.05 -4.95
N GLY A 32 1.30 7.28 -3.78
CA GLY A 32 2.73 7.29 -3.58
C GLY A 32 3.16 7.84 -2.24
N ASP A 33 4.45 7.89 -2.06
CA ASP A 33 5.13 8.55 -0.95
C ASP A 33 6.13 9.57 -1.51
N SER A 34 7.05 10.03 -0.68
CA SER A 34 8.03 11.03 -1.09
C SER A 34 9.02 10.55 -2.16
N THR A 35 9.13 9.24 -2.35
CA THR A 35 10.14 8.64 -3.22
C THR A 35 9.54 7.78 -4.33
N PHE A 36 8.46 7.05 -4.03
CA PHE A 36 7.87 6.04 -4.93
C PHE A 36 6.48 6.45 -5.39
N THR A 37 6.12 6.04 -6.61
CA THR A 37 4.74 6.07 -7.08
C THR A 37 4.18 4.65 -7.07
N TYR A 38 2.89 4.54 -6.77
CA TYR A 38 2.16 3.26 -6.67
C TYR A 38 1.13 3.16 -7.78
N LEU A 39 1.01 1.96 -8.35
CA LEU A 39 -0.01 1.66 -9.33
C LEU A 39 -0.37 0.19 -9.25
N GLY A 40 -1.67 -0.13 -9.17
CA GLY A 40 -2.06 -1.51 -9.06
C GLY A 40 -3.56 -1.70 -9.00
N LYS A 41 -3.97 -2.81 -8.35
CA LYS A 41 -5.36 -3.22 -8.25
C LYS A 41 -5.66 -3.71 -6.84
N TRP A 42 -6.92 -3.55 -6.43
CA TRP A 42 -7.41 -4.09 -5.17
C TRP A 42 -8.77 -4.73 -5.37
N SER A 43 -9.09 -5.67 -4.49
CA SER A 43 -10.39 -6.31 -4.45
C SER A 43 -10.75 -6.60 -3.01
N LYS A 44 -12.04 -6.80 -2.76
CA LYS A 44 -12.52 -7.13 -1.42
C LYS A 44 -13.58 -8.22 -1.49
N ALA A 45 -13.69 -8.97 -0.38
CA ALA A 45 -14.73 -9.96 -0.18
C ALA A 45 -15.09 -9.94 1.30
N GLY A 46 -16.23 -9.34 1.63
CA GLY A 46 -16.59 -9.08 3.02
C GLY A 46 -15.62 -8.13 3.70
N ASP A 47 -15.03 -8.55 4.81
CA ASP A 47 -14.05 -7.79 5.57
C ASP A 47 -12.60 -8.04 5.10
N ARG A 48 -12.41 -8.94 4.12
CA ARG A 48 -11.09 -9.25 3.58
C ARG A 48 -10.80 -8.42 2.34
N PHE A 49 -9.54 -8.07 2.16
CA PHE A 49 -9.12 -7.38 0.94
C PHE A 49 -7.76 -7.88 0.48
N LYS A 50 -7.49 -7.66 -0.81
CA LYS A 50 -6.23 -8.01 -1.44
C LYS A 50 -5.79 -6.82 -2.30
N VAL A 51 -4.51 -6.49 -2.23
CA VAL A 51 -3.89 -5.45 -3.06
C VAL A 51 -2.70 -6.06 -3.79
N THR A 52 -2.62 -5.82 -5.08
CA THR A 52 -1.41 -6.10 -5.86
C THR A 52 -1.00 -4.78 -6.49
N ARG A 53 0.23 -4.35 -6.25
CA ARG A 53 0.71 -3.08 -6.78
C ARG A 53 2.17 -3.14 -7.16
N SER A 54 2.55 -2.32 -8.12
CA SER A 54 3.94 -2.00 -8.36
C SER A 54 4.26 -0.67 -7.70
N ALA A 55 5.50 -0.53 -7.23
CA ALA A 55 6.05 0.70 -6.71
C ALA A 55 7.34 0.97 -7.45
N LYS A 56 7.46 2.16 -8.01
CA LYS A 56 8.65 2.58 -8.76
C LYS A 56 9.20 3.86 -8.16
N ARG A 57 10.51 3.95 -8.09
CA ARG A 57 11.17 5.17 -7.67
C ARG A 57 10.85 6.30 -8.63
N ALA A 58 10.28 7.37 -8.09
CA ALA A 58 9.90 8.56 -8.87
C ALA A 58 11.03 9.59 -8.92
N ILE A 59 11.80 9.70 -7.82
CA ILE A 59 12.91 10.65 -7.71
C ILE A 59 14.09 9.97 -7.01
N ALA A 60 15.30 10.49 -7.25
CA ALA A 60 16.49 10.03 -6.54
C ALA A 60 16.37 10.31 -5.05
N GLY A 61 16.83 9.39 -4.22
CA GLY A 61 16.75 9.53 -2.78
C GLY A 61 17.22 8.28 -2.06
N PRO A 62 17.02 8.19 -0.73
CA PRO A 62 17.39 7.00 0.02
C PRO A 62 16.59 5.78 -0.46
N PRO A 63 17.12 4.56 -0.28
CA PRO A 63 16.37 3.35 -0.62
C PRO A 63 15.10 3.25 0.22
N GLY A 64 14.06 2.65 -0.36
CA GLY A 64 12.83 2.36 0.36
C GLY A 64 13.00 1.22 1.36
N VAL A 65 11.88 0.79 1.96
CA VAL A 65 11.88 -0.24 3.01
C VAL A 65 12.37 -1.61 2.54
N PHE A 66 12.51 -1.82 1.23
CA PHE A 66 13.09 -3.03 0.65
C PHE A 66 14.49 -2.82 0.08
N GLY A 67 14.98 -1.57 0.07
CA GLY A 67 16.29 -1.26 -0.51
C GLY A 67 16.34 -1.37 -2.04
N MET A 68 15.22 -1.30 -2.72
CA MET A 68 15.11 -1.50 -4.19
C MET A 68 14.34 -0.35 -4.83
N ASP A 69 14.54 -0.17 -6.15
CA ASP A 69 13.91 0.91 -6.92
C ASP A 69 12.58 0.52 -7.57
N GLU A 70 12.35 -0.75 -7.80
CA GLU A 70 11.11 -1.28 -8.37
C GLU A 70 10.67 -2.50 -7.58
N LEU A 71 9.36 -2.54 -7.26
CA LEU A 71 8.78 -3.60 -6.44
C LEU A 71 7.41 -3.99 -6.97
N ASP A 72 7.14 -5.29 -6.95
CA ASP A 72 5.79 -5.84 -7.14
C ASP A 72 5.32 -6.39 -5.81
N ILE A 73 4.30 -5.76 -5.24
CA ILE A 73 3.85 -6.01 -3.86
C ILE A 73 2.51 -6.72 -3.89
N VAL A 74 2.38 -7.73 -3.04
CA VAL A 74 1.13 -8.45 -2.81
C VAL A 74 0.79 -8.35 -1.34
N LEU A 75 -0.41 -7.84 -1.05
CA LEU A 75 -0.91 -7.68 0.31
C LEU A 75 -2.26 -8.35 0.45
N THR A 76 -2.50 -8.98 1.60
CA THR A 76 -3.81 -9.47 2.00
C THR A 76 -4.09 -9.05 3.43
N GLY A 77 -5.33 -8.70 3.72
CA GLY A 77 -5.66 -8.20 5.04
C GLY A 77 -7.13 -8.15 5.36
N LEU A 78 -7.42 -7.52 6.48
CA LEU A 78 -8.77 -7.34 7.01
C LEU A 78 -9.03 -5.85 7.21
N SER A 79 -10.27 -5.46 7.01
CA SER A 79 -10.69 -4.06 7.08
C SER A 79 -12.06 -3.96 7.74
N ASP A 80 -12.26 -2.86 8.47
CA ASP A 80 -13.56 -2.50 9.05
C ASP A 80 -14.25 -1.34 8.31
N GLY A 81 -13.76 -0.99 7.13
CA GLY A 81 -14.28 0.12 6.33
C GLY A 81 -13.42 1.36 6.37
N ALA A 82 -13.07 1.86 7.54
CA ALA A 82 -12.27 3.09 7.70
C ALA A 82 -10.79 2.78 7.90
N THR A 83 -10.47 1.62 8.46
CA THR A 83 -9.09 1.18 8.69
C THR A 83 -8.89 -0.22 8.12
N GLY A 84 -7.65 -0.56 7.88
CA GLY A 84 -7.29 -1.89 7.43
C GLY A 84 -5.87 -2.23 7.84
N ALA A 85 -5.62 -3.52 8.00
CA ALA A 85 -4.28 -4.03 8.28
C ALA A 85 -4.01 -5.19 7.33
N ALA A 86 -2.85 -5.17 6.72
CA ALA A 86 -2.46 -6.18 5.75
C ALA A 86 -1.05 -6.65 5.98
N THR A 87 -0.77 -7.84 5.52
CA THR A 87 0.57 -8.39 5.46
C THR A 87 0.84 -8.91 4.06
N GLY A 88 2.09 -8.97 3.69
CA GLY A 88 2.48 -9.47 2.39
C GLY A 88 3.96 -9.40 2.15
N PHE A 89 4.31 -9.28 0.89
CA PHE A 89 5.71 -9.29 0.47
C PHE A 89 5.85 -8.61 -0.89
N ALA A 90 7.07 -8.22 -1.21
CA ALA A 90 7.46 -7.87 -2.57
C ALA A 90 8.04 -9.11 -3.24
N ARG A 91 7.69 -9.32 -4.51
CA ARG A 91 8.17 -10.49 -5.26
C ARG A 91 9.69 -10.54 -5.37
N GLN A 92 10.33 -9.37 -5.37
CA GLN A 92 11.79 -9.24 -5.44
C GLN A 92 12.48 -9.55 -4.12
N ALA A 93 11.75 -9.59 -3.01
CA ALA A 93 12.28 -9.87 -1.67
C ALA A 93 11.28 -10.66 -0.84
N PRO A 94 10.95 -11.91 -1.23
CA PRO A 94 9.86 -12.65 -0.60
C PRO A 94 10.14 -13.04 0.85
N GLY A 95 11.40 -13.01 1.29
CA GLY A 95 11.76 -13.29 2.68
C GLY A 95 11.57 -12.13 3.64
N LEU A 96 11.28 -10.92 3.14
CA LEU A 96 11.04 -9.76 3.98
C LEU A 96 9.53 -9.55 4.15
N LYS A 97 9.03 -9.81 5.35
CA LYS A 97 7.62 -9.61 5.66
C LYS A 97 7.28 -8.13 5.64
N LEU A 98 6.25 -7.78 4.89
CA LEU A 98 5.71 -6.43 4.84
C LEU A 98 4.43 -6.37 5.66
N GLU A 99 4.34 -5.38 6.53
CA GLU A 99 3.14 -5.07 7.31
C GLU A 99 2.67 -3.68 6.92
N VAL A 100 1.38 -3.54 6.66
CA VAL A 100 0.80 -2.27 6.21
C VAL A 100 -0.45 -1.96 7.01
N SER A 101 -0.59 -0.71 7.43
CA SER A 101 -1.80 -0.18 8.03
C SER A 101 -2.39 0.88 7.11
N PHE A 102 -3.71 0.85 6.97
CA PHE A 102 -4.46 1.80 6.15
C PHE A 102 -5.43 2.56 7.05
N VAL A 103 -5.44 3.88 6.94
CA VAL A 103 -6.40 4.74 7.64
C VAL A 103 -7.02 5.69 6.64
N ARG A 104 -8.34 5.68 6.54
CA ARG A 104 -9.05 6.54 5.60
C ARG A 104 -8.87 8.00 5.98
N ILE A 105 -8.50 8.81 5.00
CA ILE A 105 -8.32 10.26 5.16
C ILE A 105 -9.20 11.02 4.17
N ASP A 106 -10.41 10.52 3.97
CA ASP A 106 -11.35 11.05 2.99
C ASP A 106 -11.74 12.48 3.34
N GLU A 107 -11.37 13.43 2.51
CA GLU A 107 -11.65 14.84 2.70
C GLU A 107 -13.11 15.20 2.40
N ALA A 108 -13.84 14.32 1.75
CA ALA A 108 -15.26 14.53 1.48
C ALA A 108 -16.09 14.65 2.76
N ALA A 109 -15.53 14.24 3.88
CA ALA A 109 -16.15 14.41 5.19
C ALA A 109 -16.23 15.87 5.65
N ASN A 110 -15.50 16.73 5.01
CA ASN A 110 -15.47 18.15 5.37
C ASN A 110 -16.62 18.95 4.77
#